data_fe1e2bb08c9dfcf17277f8da82e01a15
#
_entry.id   fe1e2bb08c9dfcf17277f8da82e01a15
#
_cell.length_a   1.000
_cell.length_b   1.000
_cell.length_c   1.000
_cell.angle_alpha   90.00
_cell.angle_beta   90.00
_cell.angle_gamma   90.00
#
_symmetry.space_group_name_H-M   'P 1'
#
loop_
_entity.id
_entity.type
_entity.pdbx_description
1 polymer ?
#
loop_
_entity_poly.entity_id
_entity_poly.type
_entity_poly.pdbx_seq_one_letter_code
_entity_poly.pdbx_strand_id
1 'polypeptide(L)'
;FGRLDRQPYPVLAARPQTALREWEQYAARGQESCQAVLFDLPGTMGTEGVLSTLAALDYLVVPLKADRMVLESSLNFAATLNDRLITTGASRLRGIFLFWNLVDRRERNRLYDIYATGISQLGLRLLHSRIPVRAALGRDLVPGTWAGRSTLLPPDAALARECGLAD
;
A
#
# COMPACT_ATOMS: atom_id res chain seq x y z
N PHE A 1 18.24 1.32 -16.44
CA PHE A 1 18.70 2.08 -15.28
C PHE A 1 19.55 3.31 -15.63
N GLY A 2 20.28 3.35 -16.76
CA GLY A 2 21.19 4.45 -17.11
C GLY A 2 20.56 5.81 -17.46
N ARG A 3 19.27 6.02 -17.25
CA ARG A 3 18.57 7.31 -17.49
C ARG A 3 17.97 7.95 -16.23
N LEU A 4 18.08 7.33 -15.09
CA LEU A 4 17.61 7.88 -13.83
C LEU A 4 18.83 7.92 -12.90
N ASP A 5 19.24 9.10 -12.47
CA ASP A 5 20.29 9.35 -11.47
C ASP A 5 19.88 8.84 -10.06
N ARG A 6 19.31 7.63 -9.96
CA ARG A 6 18.80 7.08 -8.73
C ARG A 6 19.28 5.65 -8.55
N GLN A 7 19.80 5.36 -7.39
CA GLN A 7 20.10 3.98 -7.00
C GLN A 7 18.79 3.19 -6.90
N PRO A 8 18.70 2.00 -7.50
CA PRO A 8 17.56 1.12 -7.32
C PRO A 8 17.49 0.68 -5.84
N TYR A 9 16.30 0.69 -5.26
CA TYR A 9 16.08 0.08 -3.96
C TYR A 9 16.12 -1.46 -4.08
N PRO A 10 16.55 -2.19 -3.05
CA PRO A 10 16.56 -3.64 -3.06
C PRO A 10 15.14 -4.21 -3.06
N VAL A 11 14.94 -5.31 -3.81
CA VAL A 11 13.68 -6.05 -3.83
C VAL A 11 13.97 -7.49 -3.40
N LEU A 12 13.36 -7.91 -2.29
CA LEU A 12 13.50 -9.24 -1.74
C LEU A 12 12.24 -10.06 -2.06
N ALA A 13 12.42 -11.22 -2.69
CA ALA A 13 11.32 -12.15 -2.91
C ALA A 13 11.16 -13.05 -1.67
N ALA A 14 9.96 -13.07 -1.11
CA ALA A 14 9.64 -13.86 0.07
C ALA A 14 8.20 -14.39 0.01
N ARG A 15 7.92 -15.45 0.75
CA ARG A 15 6.54 -15.85 1.04
C ARG A 15 6.01 -15.05 2.23
N PRO A 16 4.70 -14.82 2.35
CA PRO A 16 4.16 -14.06 3.48
C PRO A 16 4.63 -14.58 4.85
N GLN A 17 4.69 -15.91 5.03
CA GLN A 17 5.14 -16.54 6.27
C GLN A 17 6.60 -16.24 6.64
N THR A 18 7.44 -15.94 5.68
CA THR A 18 8.88 -15.74 5.87
C THR A 18 9.33 -14.30 5.65
N ALA A 19 8.45 -13.43 5.17
CA ALA A 19 8.80 -12.08 4.72
C ALA A 19 9.49 -11.24 5.81
N LEU A 20 8.99 -11.27 7.04
CA LEU A 20 9.61 -10.55 8.17
C LEU A 20 11.01 -11.08 8.48
N ARG A 21 11.17 -12.41 8.52
CA ARG A 21 12.47 -13.04 8.79
C ARG A 21 13.48 -12.74 7.67
N GLU A 22 13.05 -12.79 6.41
CA GLU A 22 13.92 -12.44 5.28
C GLU A 22 14.38 -10.98 5.36
N TRP A 23 13.49 -10.09 5.75
CA TRP A 23 13.84 -8.70 6.01
C TRP A 23 14.83 -8.56 7.17
N GLU A 24 14.58 -9.20 8.31
CA GLU A 24 15.48 -9.16 9.48
C GLU A 24 16.89 -9.67 9.13
N GLN A 25 16.98 -10.75 8.38
CA GLN A 25 18.25 -11.29 7.92
C GLN A 25 18.97 -10.34 6.96
N TYR A 26 18.24 -9.67 6.07
CA TYR A 26 18.79 -8.67 5.18
C TYR A 26 19.32 -7.46 5.95
N ALA A 27 18.54 -6.93 6.87
CA ALA A 27 18.90 -5.79 7.70
C ALA A 27 20.14 -6.09 8.59
N ALA A 28 20.23 -7.30 9.13
CA ALA A 28 21.37 -7.74 9.95
C ALA A 28 22.70 -7.78 9.19
N ARG A 29 22.69 -7.87 7.87
CA ARG A 29 23.92 -7.82 7.05
C ARG A 29 24.51 -6.41 6.96
N GLY A 30 23.84 -5.39 7.45
CA GLY A 30 24.33 -4.01 7.55
C GLY A 30 24.61 -3.31 6.22
N GLN A 31 24.05 -3.79 5.12
CA GLN A 31 24.41 -3.33 3.79
C GLN A 31 23.77 -1.97 3.43
N GLU A 32 22.63 -1.62 4.06
CA GLU A 32 21.93 -0.37 3.79
C GLU A 32 21.10 0.09 5.01
N SER A 33 21.05 1.42 5.26
CA SER A 33 20.08 1.99 6.19
C SER A 33 18.78 2.26 5.44
N CYS A 34 17.70 1.57 5.81
CA CYS A 34 16.38 1.82 5.26
C CYS A 34 15.55 2.68 6.19
N GLN A 35 14.96 3.76 5.68
CA GLN A 35 14.00 4.59 6.41
C GLN A 35 12.61 3.97 6.42
N ALA A 36 12.26 3.22 5.37
CA ALA A 36 10.98 2.54 5.23
C ALA A 36 11.15 1.20 4.50
N VAL A 37 10.32 0.23 4.87
CA VAL A 37 10.25 -1.09 4.23
C VAL A 37 8.83 -1.32 3.78
N LEU A 38 8.65 -1.65 2.50
CA LEU A 38 7.36 -1.94 1.91
C LEU A 38 7.20 -3.45 1.73
N PHE A 39 6.13 -4.00 2.30
CA PHE A 39 5.74 -5.39 2.09
C PHE A 39 4.59 -5.44 1.10
N ASP A 40 4.82 -5.96 -0.10
CA ASP A 40 3.77 -6.22 -1.08
C ASP A 40 3.15 -7.59 -0.78
N LEU A 41 1.94 -7.57 -0.22
CA LEU A 41 1.25 -8.75 0.27
C LEU A 41 0.02 -9.08 -0.60
N PRO A 42 -0.35 -10.37 -0.71
CA PRO A 42 -1.60 -10.76 -1.34
C PRO A 42 -2.81 -10.08 -0.69
N GLY A 43 -3.75 -9.60 -1.48
CA GLY A 43 -4.99 -8.94 -1.02
C GLY A 43 -6.01 -9.88 -0.38
N THR A 44 -5.58 -10.98 0.21
CA THR A 44 -6.45 -11.99 0.85
C THR A 44 -5.89 -12.43 2.20
N MET A 45 -6.74 -12.47 3.21
CA MET A 45 -6.40 -13.00 4.55
C MET A 45 -6.32 -14.52 4.58
N GLY A 46 -6.82 -15.21 3.56
CA GLY A 46 -6.80 -16.68 3.46
C GLY A 46 -5.43 -17.26 3.13
N THR A 47 -4.49 -16.43 2.68
CA THR A 47 -3.11 -16.89 2.43
C THR A 47 -2.36 -16.99 3.75
N GLU A 48 -1.76 -18.17 3.96
CA GLU A 48 -0.98 -18.44 5.16
C GLU A 48 0.12 -17.40 5.40
N GLY A 49 0.24 -16.90 6.62
CA GLY A 49 1.24 -15.92 7.03
C GLY A 49 0.87 -14.46 6.74
N VAL A 50 -0.16 -14.17 5.93
CA VAL A 50 -0.56 -12.78 5.65
C VAL A 50 -0.99 -12.06 6.91
N LEU A 51 -1.87 -12.65 7.70
CA LEU A 51 -2.39 -12.01 8.91
C LEU A 51 -1.30 -11.78 9.96
N SER A 52 -0.39 -12.74 10.16
CA SER A 52 0.72 -12.61 11.10
C SER A 52 1.72 -11.54 10.64
N THR A 53 1.98 -11.46 9.35
CA THR A 53 2.83 -10.39 8.80
C THR A 53 2.17 -9.03 8.98
N LEU A 54 0.89 -8.88 8.63
CA LEU A 54 0.15 -7.62 8.83
C LEU A 54 0.15 -7.16 10.29
N ALA A 55 0.00 -8.08 11.24
CA ALA A 55 0.03 -7.77 12.67
C ALA A 55 1.38 -7.23 13.17
N ALA A 56 2.46 -7.50 12.45
CA ALA A 56 3.81 -7.06 12.78
C ALA A 56 4.24 -5.76 12.08
N LEU A 57 3.45 -5.25 11.13
CA LEU A 57 3.72 -4.00 10.44
C LEU A 57 3.29 -2.79 11.28
N ASP A 58 3.87 -1.62 11.00
CA ASP A 58 3.46 -0.37 11.65
C ASP A 58 2.22 0.25 10.97
N TYR A 59 2.14 0.17 9.65
CA TYR A 59 1.06 0.75 8.86
C TYR A 59 0.64 -0.17 7.72
N LEU A 60 -0.65 -0.11 7.37
CA LEU A 60 -1.20 -0.75 6.20
C LEU A 60 -1.77 0.30 5.25
N VAL A 61 -1.41 0.19 3.97
CA VAL A 61 -1.92 1.07 2.92
C VAL A 61 -2.73 0.24 1.93
N VAL A 62 -4.02 0.56 1.78
CA VAL A 62 -4.98 -0.22 0.97
C VAL A 62 -5.43 0.60 -0.23
N PRO A 63 -5.09 0.20 -1.46
CA PRO A 63 -5.58 0.87 -2.66
C PRO A 63 -7.06 0.57 -2.90
N LEU A 64 -7.83 1.62 -3.19
CA LEU A 64 -9.24 1.53 -3.57
C LEU A 64 -9.41 1.89 -5.05
N LYS A 65 -10.28 1.17 -5.72
CA LYS A 65 -10.74 1.51 -7.07
C LYS A 65 -12.22 1.86 -7.01
N ALA A 66 -12.67 2.83 -7.82
CA ALA A 66 -14.08 3.22 -7.93
C ALA A 66 -14.89 2.18 -8.74
N ASP A 67 -14.79 0.94 -8.35
CA ASP A 67 -15.54 -0.22 -8.82
C ASP A 67 -16.26 -0.81 -7.62
N ARG A 68 -17.56 -1.01 -7.71
CA ARG A 68 -18.39 -1.40 -6.58
C ARG A 68 -17.91 -2.69 -5.90
N MET A 69 -17.61 -3.73 -6.69
CA MET A 69 -17.20 -5.03 -6.15
C MET A 69 -15.82 -4.96 -5.49
N VAL A 70 -14.89 -4.27 -6.14
CA VAL A 70 -13.54 -4.07 -5.61
C VAL A 70 -13.59 -3.25 -4.33
N LEU A 71 -14.40 -2.19 -4.31
CA LEU A 71 -14.55 -1.32 -3.16
C LEU A 71 -15.15 -2.05 -1.96
N GLU A 72 -16.27 -2.75 -2.15
CA GLU A 72 -16.91 -3.53 -1.09
C GLU A 72 -15.95 -4.56 -0.48
N SER A 73 -15.19 -5.27 -1.31
CA SER A 73 -14.19 -6.23 -0.86
C SER A 73 -13.06 -5.57 -0.08
N SER A 74 -12.52 -4.44 -0.58
CA SER A 74 -11.42 -3.72 0.07
C SER A 74 -11.86 -3.09 1.40
N LEU A 75 -13.07 -2.57 1.48
CA LEU A 75 -13.61 -1.99 2.72
C LEU A 75 -13.88 -3.06 3.77
N ASN A 76 -14.47 -4.19 3.38
CA ASN A 76 -14.67 -5.33 4.29
C ASN A 76 -13.35 -5.87 4.82
N PHE A 77 -12.33 -5.96 3.96
CA PHE A 77 -10.98 -6.34 4.36
C PHE A 77 -10.40 -5.35 5.39
N ALA A 78 -10.43 -4.06 5.09
CA ALA A 78 -9.88 -3.02 5.96
C ALA A 78 -10.63 -2.94 7.31
N ALA A 79 -11.97 -2.99 7.30
CA ALA A 79 -12.78 -2.99 8.51
C ALA A 79 -12.50 -4.22 9.38
N THR A 80 -12.43 -5.41 8.78
CA THR A 80 -12.11 -6.65 9.51
C THR A 80 -10.73 -6.57 10.16
N LEU A 81 -9.73 -6.02 9.47
CA LEU A 81 -8.39 -5.85 10.03
C LEU A 81 -8.36 -4.80 11.14
N ASN A 82 -9.08 -3.68 10.96
CA ASN A 82 -9.20 -2.66 11.99
C ASN A 82 -9.76 -3.26 13.29
N ASP A 83 -10.85 -4.00 13.19
CA ASP A 83 -11.49 -4.61 14.35
C ASP A 83 -10.61 -5.68 15.01
N ARG A 84 -9.97 -6.54 14.22
CA ARG A 84 -9.18 -7.66 14.74
C ARG A 84 -7.80 -7.28 15.24
N LEU A 85 -7.15 -6.28 14.64
CA LEU A 85 -5.75 -5.96 14.92
C LEU A 85 -5.59 -4.65 15.69
N ILE A 86 -6.31 -3.60 15.31
CA ILE A 86 -6.15 -2.27 15.95
C ILE A 86 -7.02 -2.18 17.21
N THR A 87 -8.32 -2.43 17.07
CA THR A 87 -9.27 -2.27 18.20
C THR A 87 -8.94 -3.19 19.37
N THR A 88 -8.45 -4.39 19.11
CA THR A 88 -8.06 -5.35 20.16
C THR A 88 -6.70 -5.05 20.78
N GLY A 89 -5.89 -4.19 20.18
CA GLY A 89 -4.50 -3.97 20.59
C GLY A 89 -3.58 -5.18 20.40
N ALA A 90 -4.02 -6.19 19.63
CA ALA A 90 -3.30 -7.45 19.44
C ALA A 90 -2.15 -7.37 18.41
N SER A 91 -1.82 -6.18 17.92
CA SER A 91 -0.82 -6.00 16.87
C SER A 91 0.02 -4.74 17.07
N ARG A 92 1.12 -4.62 16.31
CA ARG A 92 1.92 -3.40 16.22
C ARG A 92 1.29 -2.35 15.29
N LEU A 93 0.25 -2.73 14.54
CA LEU A 93 -0.36 -1.90 13.52
C LEU A 93 -0.97 -0.64 14.13
N ARG A 94 -0.45 0.52 13.73
CA ARG A 94 -0.83 1.85 14.24
C ARG A 94 -1.94 2.49 13.41
N GLY A 95 -2.14 2.04 12.17
CA GLY A 95 -3.17 2.59 11.30
C GLY A 95 -3.32 1.88 9.98
N ILE A 96 -4.54 1.97 9.46
CA ILE A 96 -4.91 1.51 8.12
C ILE A 96 -5.31 2.74 7.32
N PHE A 97 -4.59 2.98 6.22
CA PHE A 97 -4.82 4.10 5.33
C PHE A 97 -5.37 3.60 4.00
N LEU A 98 -6.46 4.17 3.55
CA LEU A 98 -7.03 3.89 2.25
C LEU A 98 -6.72 5.05 1.29
N PHE A 99 -6.53 4.75 0.02
CA PHE A 99 -6.35 5.79 -1.00
C PHE A 99 -6.97 5.37 -2.32
N TRP A 100 -7.39 6.37 -3.10
CA TRP A 100 -7.93 6.14 -4.42
C TRP A 100 -6.82 5.86 -5.43
N ASN A 101 -6.86 4.66 -6.02
CA ASN A 101 -5.96 4.22 -7.08
C ASN A 101 -6.72 4.10 -8.41
N LEU A 102 -6.00 4.28 -9.50
CA LEU A 102 -6.55 4.19 -10.87
C LEU A 102 -7.74 5.14 -11.09
N VAL A 103 -7.65 6.36 -10.58
CA VAL A 103 -8.71 7.37 -10.72
C VAL A 103 -8.80 7.84 -12.16
N ASP A 104 -9.95 7.66 -12.80
CA ASP A 104 -10.23 8.28 -14.09
C ASP A 104 -10.66 9.74 -13.87
N ARG A 105 -9.93 10.68 -14.48
CA ARG A 105 -10.26 12.11 -14.40
C ARG A 105 -11.59 12.49 -15.05
N ARG A 106 -12.16 11.58 -15.84
CA ARG A 106 -13.48 11.75 -16.50
C ARG A 106 -14.62 11.35 -15.59
N GLU A 107 -14.35 10.56 -14.54
CA GLU A 107 -15.36 10.15 -13.57
C GLU A 107 -15.82 11.34 -12.72
N ARG A 108 -17.12 11.36 -12.40
CA ARG A 108 -17.71 12.45 -11.62
C ARG A 108 -17.22 12.37 -10.17
N ASN A 109 -16.69 13.47 -9.64
CA ASN A 109 -16.22 13.58 -8.27
C ASN A 109 -17.27 13.14 -7.22
N ARG A 110 -18.57 13.33 -7.50
CA ARG A 110 -19.66 12.98 -6.59
C ARG A 110 -19.63 11.52 -6.09
N LEU A 111 -19.19 10.58 -6.94
CA LEU A 111 -19.08 9.17 -6.54
C LEU A 111 -18.02 8.99 -5.44
N TYR A 112 -16.88 9.62 -5.61
CA TYR A 112 -15.78 9.57 -4.63
C TYR A 112 -16.18 10.22 -3.30
N ASP A 113 -16.98 11.30 -3.33
CA ASP A 113 -17.43 11.98 -2.12
C ASP A 113 -18.44 11.14 -1.32
N ILE A 114 -19.34 10.42 -2.00
CA ILE A 114 -20.28 9.48 -1.37
C ILE A 114 -19.50 8.36 -0.66
N TYR A 115 -18.54 7.78 -1.34
CA TYR A 115 -17.72 6.71 -0.76
C TYR A 115 -16.83 7.22 0.37
N ALA A 116 -16.25 8.41 0.26
CA ALA A 116 -15.47 9.03 1.32
C ALA A 116 -16.27 9.18 2.62
N THR A 117 -17.53 9.59 2.51
CA THR A 117 -18.45 9.68 3.65
C THR A 117 -18.68 8.30 4.29
N GLY A 118 -18.95 7.28 3.49
CA GLY A 118 -19.13 5.90 3.99
C GLY A 118 -17.89 5.33 4.65
N ILE A 119 -16.72 5.58 4.08
CA ILE A 119 -15.42 5.17 4.65
C ILE A 119 -15.19 5.81 6.02
N SER A 120 -15.50 7.10 6.16
CA SER A 120 -15.40 7.81 7.43
C SER A 120 -16.37 7.25 8.48
N GLN A 121 -17.58 6.88 8.08
CA GLN A 121 -18.58 6.25 8.98
C GLN A 121 -18.11 4.86 9.50
N LEU A 122 -17.28 4.16 8.74
CA LEU A 122 -16.64 2.91 9.17
C LEU A 122 -15.42 3.13 10.08
N GLY A 123 -15.09 4.37 10.44
CA GLY A 123 -13.91 4.70 11.24
C GLY A 123 -12.58 4.50 10.53
N LEU A 124 -12.60 4.34 9.20
CA LEU A 124 -11.41 4.13 8.39
C LEU A 124 -10.83 5.47 7.89
N ARG A 125 -9.52 5.53 7.69
CA ARG A 125 -8.81 6.74 7.24
C ARG A 125 -8.58 6.72 5.74
N LEU A 126 -9.25 7.64 5.03
CA LEU A 126 -9.04 7.88 3.60
C LEU A 126 -8.06 9.02 3.41
N LEU A 127 -6.99 8.77 2.64
CA LEU A 127 -6.01 9.78 2.27
C LEU A 127 -6.57 10.73 1.19
N HIS A 128 -6.11 11.97 1.17
CA HIS A 128 -6.51 12.97 0.17
C HIS A 128 -5.83 12.71 -1.17
N SER A 129 -4.63 12.13 -1.14
CA SER A 129 -3.86 11.78 -2.33
C SER A 129 -4.57 10.72 -3.16
N ARG A 130 -4.59 10.93 -4.49
CA ARG A 130 -5.22 10.04 -5.47
C ARG A 130 -4.23 9.70 -6.58
N ILE A 131 -4.14 8.44 -6.95
CA ILE A 131 -3.31 7.99 -8.07
C ILE A 131 -4.15 7.87 -9.33
N PRO A 132 -3.94 8.71 -10.35
CA PRO A 132 -4.74 8.66 -11.57
C PRO A 132 -4.34 7.50 -12.47
N VAL A 133 -5.26 7.05 -13.31
CA VAL A 133 -4.96 6.15 -14.43
C VAL A 133 -3.95 6.84 -15.37
N ARG A 134 -2.84 6.18 -15.62
CA ARG A 134 -1.85 6.62 -16.62
C ARG A 134 -1.55 5.48 -17.59
N ALA A 135 -1.71 5.75 -18.87
CA ALA A 135 -1.42 4.76 -19.93
C ALA A 135 0.05 4.26 -19.89
N ALA A 136 0.97 5.09 -19.39
CA ALA A 136 2.36 4.71 -19.21
C ALA A 136 2.55 3.56 -18.20
N LEU A 137 1.74 3.51 -17.14
CA LEU A 137 1.81 2.45 -16.13
C LEU A 137 1.36 1.08 -16.66
N GLY A 138 0.43 1.06 -17.64
CA GLY A 138 -0.05 -0.17 -18.26
C GLY A 138 0.86 -0.75 -19.34
N ARG A 139 1.76 0.06 -19.91
CA ARG A 139 2.66 -0.36 -21.01
C ARG A 139 3.98 -0.93 -20.52
N ASP A 140 4.36 -0.65 -19.30
CA ASP A 140 5.68 -0.98 -18.74
C ASP A 140 5.69 -2.27 -17.91
N LEU A 141 4.61 -3.05 -17.95
CA LEU A 141 4.49 -4.35 -17.29
C LEU A 141 5.22 -5.47 -18.06
N VAL A 142 6.38 -5.18 -18.65
CA VAL A 142 7.27 -6.21 -19.17
C VAL A 142 8.09 -6.76 -18.01
N PRO A 143 8.09 -8.09 -17.75
CA PRO A 143 8.92 -8.68 -16.71
C PRO A 143 10.38 -8.24 -16.86
N GLY A 144 10.94 -7.63 -15.83
CA GLY A 144 12.32 -7.12 -15.83
C GLY A 144 12.47 -5.60 -15.93
N THR A 145 11.40 -4.84 -16.19
CA THR A 145 11.47 -3.36 -16.30
C THR A 145 10.97 -2.60 -15.07
N TRP A 146 10.57 -3.29 -14.02
CA TRP A 146 10.01 -2.72 -12.79
C TRP A 146 10.92 -1.69 -12.10
N ALA A 147 12.20 -1.90 -12.20
CA ALA A 147 13.18 -1.14 -11.42
C ALA A 147 13.56 0.23 -12.04
N GLY A 148 12.99 0.63 -13.18
CA GLY A 148 13.53 1.78 -13.91
C GLY A 148 12.62 2.97 -14.13
N ARG A 149 11.32 2.91 -13.83
CA ARG A 149 10.38 3.98 -14.17
C ARG A 149 9.46 4.34 -13.03
N SER A 150 10.00 4.89 -11.99
CA SER A 150 9.22 5.60 -10.99
C SER A 150 8.70 6.93 -11.56
N THR A 151 7.72 6.86 -12.46
CA THR A 151 6.86 7.99 -12.79
C THR A 151 5.85 8.28 -11.67
N LEU A 152 5.93 7.54 -10.57
CA LEU A 152 5.05 7.62 -9.41
C LEU A 152 5.54 8.61 -8.33
N LEU A 153 6.73 9.18 -8.51
CA LEU A 153 7.38 9.98 -7.47
C LEU A 153 6.55 11.12 -6.87
N PRO A 154 5.87 11.98 -7.63
CA PRO A 154 5.10 13.05 -7.00
C PRO A 154 3.90 12.56 -6.18
N PRO A 155 3.08 11.61 -6.69
CA PRO A 155 2.00 11.03 -5.90
C PRO A 155 2.50 10.20 -4.71
N ASP A 156 3.59 9.44 -4.89
CA ASP A 156 4.15 8.60 -3.83
C ASP A 156 4.72 9.42 -2.68
N ALA A 157 5.39 10.53 -2.99
CA ALA A 157 5.87 11.46 -1.98
C ALA A 157 4.73 12.13 -1.20
N ALA A 158 3.61 12.46 -1.86
CA ALA A 158 2.43 13.00 -1.21
C ALA A 158 1.77 11.93 -0.29
N LEU A 159 1.64 10.71 -0.79
CA LEU A 159 1.11 9.58 -0.03
C LEU A 159 1.99 9.28 1.20
N ALA A 160 3.30 9.26 1.03
CA ALA A 160 4.25 9.03 2.12
C ALA A 160 4.12 10.11 3.21
N ARG A 161 4.01 11.39 2.83
CA ARG A 161 3.78 12.49 3.78
C ARG A 161 2.45 12.36 4.51
N GLU A 162 1.36 12.03 3.83
CA GLU A 162 0.05 11.82 4.46
C GLU A 162 0.06 10.64 5.45
N CYS A 163 0.87 9.64 5.19
CA CYS A 163 1.07 8.50 6.11
C CYS A 163 2.05 8.83 7.25
N GLY A 164 2.69 10.00 7.26
CA GLY A 164 3.73 10.37 8.24
C GLY A 164 5.02 9.57 8.06
N LEU A 165 5.32 9.12 6.85
CA LEU A 165 6.51 8.35 6.50
C LEU A 165 7.63 9.22 5.89
N ALA A 166 7.34 10.48 5.59
CA ALA A 166 8.32 11.45 5.08
C ALA A 166 7.94 12.86 5.54
N ASP A 167 8.95 13.64 5.93
CA ASP A 167 8.86 15.09 6.16
C ASP A 167 8.87 15.87 4.84
#